data_f83b5615825f1e20f3357a00caf7f0a9
#
_entry.id   f83b5615825f1e20f3357a00caf7f0a9
#
_cell.length_a   1.000
_cell.length_b   1.000
_cell.length_c   1.000
_cell.angle_alpha   90.00
_cell.angle_beta   90.00
_cell.angle_gamma   90.00
#
_symmetry.space_group_name_H-M   'P 1'
#
loop_
_entity.id
_entity.type
_entity.pdbx_description
1 polymer ?
#
loop_
_entity_poly.entity_id
_entity_poly.type
_entity_poly.pdbx_seq_one_letter_code
_entity_poly.pdbx_strand_id
1 'polypeptide(L)'
;MTTPTSTRDPRTGLAAGISRLVAFATSPEARPALLGFLGAVLITLGGLGAGSTRLHDPLLESLHLSWLRFGHGLVVSSVLLWGGVAVMLVSWLWLGRRVVDRSATEYTMVATTGFWLAPLLLSVPVFSRDTYSYLAQGALLRDGLDPYIVGPIDNPNSLLDNVSPIWTTTTAPYGPAFILVAKFVTMMVGNDVVSGTMLLRLCMLPGLVMLIWAAPRVARHVGANGAAALWICVLNPLVIIHLMGGVHNEMLMVGLMMAAIALTFANHPAWGVSLIAIAVAVKATAGIALPFMVWVWMRQLQQRRKLGPVPAFSTATAASAVIFGVVFAVL
;
A
#
# COMPACT_ATOMS: atom_id res chain seq x y z
N MET A 1 27.54 37.29 14.50
CA MET A 1 26.17 36.88 15.00
C MET A 1 26.02 35.43 14.68
N THR A 2 26.19 34.55 15.67
CA THR A 2 26.08 33.11 15.56
C THR A 2 24.64 32.73 15.94
N THR A 3 23.89 32.18 14.97
CA THR A 3 22.56 31.61 15.20
C THR A 3 22.67 30.34 16.07
N PRO A 4 21.92 30.20 17.15
CA PRO A 4 21.91 28.98 17.95
C PRO A 4 21.18 27.87 17.20
N THR A 5 21.91 26.80 16.88
CA THR A 5 21.35 25.53 16.43
C THR A 5 20.60 24.89 17.62
N SER A 6 19.28 24.93 17.59
CA SER A 6 18.41 24.22 18.51
C SER A 6 18.53 22.71 18.28
N THR A 7 19.40 22.06 19.02
CA THR A 7 19.42 20.60 19.14
C THR A 7 18.19 20.17 19.95
N ARG A 8 17.15 19.65 19.25
CA ARG A 8 16.01 19.00 19.92
C ARG A 8 16.54 17.79 20.68
N ASP A 9 16.39 17.79 22.01
CA ASP A 9 16.75 16.67 22.88
C ASP A 9 15.92 15.42 22.47
N PRO A 10 16.56 14.29 22.10
CA PRO A 10 15.87 13.05 21.74
C PRO A 10 14.94 12.52 22.84
N ARG A 11 15.23 12.83 24.11
CA ARG A 11 14.43 12.43 25.28
C ARG A 11 13.06 13.12 25.31
N THR A 12 12.96 14.36 24.81
CA THR A 12 11.67 15.06 24.70
C THR A 12 10.77 14.44 23.64
N GLY A 13 11.35 13.91 22.56
CA GLY A 13 10.62 13.20 21.51
C GLY A 13 10.01 11.87 21.97
N LEU A 14 10.77 11.07 22.73
CA LEU A 14 10.31 9.80 23.27
C LEU A 14 9.20 9.97 24.31
N ALA A 15 9.38 10.91 25.25
CA ALA A 15 8.37 11.23 26.28
C ALA A 15 7.06 11.72 25.63
N ALA A 16 7.14 12.56 24.58
CA ALA A 16 5.97 13.00 23.82
C ALA A 16 5.30 11.85 23.07
N GLY A 17 6.08 10.89 22.55
CA GLY A 17 5.56 9.68 21.92
C GLY A 17 4.78 8.80 22.90
N ILE A 18 5.36 8.53 24.05
CA ILE A 18 4.73 7.74 25.13
C ILE A 18 3.44 8.41 25.61
N SER A 19 3.46 9.72 25.88
CA SER A 19 2.26 10.46 26.32
C SER A 19 1.12 10.39 25.28
N ARG A 20 1.43 10.43 23.99
CA ARG A 20 0.43 10.27 22.91
C ARG A 20 -0.13 8.85 22.86
N LEU A 21 0.69 7.82 23.07
CA LEU A 21 0.23 6.44 23.13
C LEU A 21 -0.69 6.20 24.34
N VAL A 22 -0.34 6.75 25.50
CA VAL A 22 -1.20 6.69 26.69
C VAL A 22 -2.51 7.43 26.44
N ALA A 23 -2.47 8.62 25.85
CA ALA A 23 -3.66 9.37 25.48
C ALA A 23 -4.55 8.61 24.48
N PHE A 24 -3.95 7.91 23.51
CA PHE A 24 -4.69 7.02 22.60
C PHE A 24 -5.32 5.85 23.35
N ALA A 25 -4.59 5.16 24.22
CA ALA A 25 -5.08 4.00 24.97
C ALA A 25 -6.27 4.33 25.90
N THR A 26 -6.38 5.59 26.35
CA THR A 26 -7.49 6.11 27.16
C THR A 26 -8.58 6.80 26.34
N SER A 27 -8.40 6.94 25.02
CA SER A 27 -9.35 7.60 24.14
C SER A 27 -10.59 6.72 23.83
N PRO A 28 -11.71 7.33 23.46
CA PRO A 28 -12.90 6.58 23.02
C PRO A 28 -12.65 5.70 21.78
N GLU A 29 -11.65 6.03 20.97
CA GLU A 29 -11.26 5.29 19.78
C GLU A 29 -10.47 4.01 20.09
N ALA A 30 -9.90 3.89 21.30
CA ALA A 30 -9.12 2.71 21.69
C ALA A 30 -9.93 1.41 21.61
N ARG A 31 -11.20 1.43 22.03
CA ARG A 31 -12.07 0.23 21.99
C ARG A 31 -12.29 -0.29 20.57
N PRO A 32 -12.77 0.51 19.60
CA PRO A 32 -12.87 0.05 18.23
C PRO A 32 -11.50 -0.29 17.62
N ALA A 33 -10.42 0.41 17.96
CA ALA A 33 -9.08 0.05 17.48
C ALA A 33 -8.64 -1.33 17.96
N LEU A 34 -8.87 -1.66 19.23
CA LEU A 34 -8.59 -3.00 19.79
C LEU A 34 -9.47 -4.08 19.18
N LEU A 35 -10.75 -3.79 18.93
CA LEU A 35 -11.64 -4.74 18.26
C LEU A 35 -11.12 -5.06 16.85
N GLY A 36 -10.73 -4.06 16.07
CA GLY A 36 -10.17 -4.29 14.75
C GLY A 36 -8.79 -4.97 14.77
N PHE A 37 -7.98 -4.73 15.80
CA PHE A 37 -6.75 -5.48 16.04
C PHE A 37 -7.05 -6.98 16.26
N LEU A 38 -8.05 -7.30 17.08
CA LEU A 38 -8.52 -8.69 17.23
C LEU A 38 -8.95 -9.28 15.88
N GLY A 39 -9.70 -8.51 15.07
CA GLY A 39 -10.06 -8.91 13.71
C GLY A 39 -8.83 -9.21 12.84
N ALA A 40 -7.80 -8.36 12.88
CA ALA A 40 -6.55 -8.57 12.16
C ALA A 40 -5.78 -9.82 12.64
N VAL A 41 -5.78 -10.10 13.95
CA VAL A 41 -5.20 -11.33 14.51
C VAL A 41 -5.96 -12.57 14.00
N LEU A 42 -7.29 -12.54 14.03
CA LEU A 42 -8.12 -13.64 13.52
C LEU A 42 -7.89 -13.89 12.03
N ILE A 43 -7.77 -12.83 11.21
CA ILE A 43 -7.43 -12.93 9.79
C ILE A 43 -6.05 -13.57 9.62
N THR A 44 -5.07 -13.15 10.40
CA THR A 44 -3.69 -13.68 10.32
C THR A 44 -3.66 -15.17 10.67
N LEU A 45 -4.33 -15.58 11.75
CA LEU A 45 -4.42 -16.98 12.16
C LEU A 45 -5.23 -17.82 11.17
N GLY A 46 -6.39 -17.33 10.75
CA GLY A 46 -7.21 -18.00 9.74
C GLY A 46 -6.52 -18.11 8.39
N GLY A 47 -5.70 -17.13 8.05
CA GLY A 47 -4.88 -17.11 6.82
C GLY A 47 -3.90 -18.28 6.72
N LEU A 48 -3.46 -18.85 7.85
CA LEU A 48 -2.53 -20.00 7.85
C LEU A 48 -3.12 -21.23 7.13
N GLY A 49 -4.43 -21.43 7.22
CA GLY A 49 -5.11 -22.54 6.54
C GLY A 49 -5.96 -22.10 5.35
N ALA A 50 -6.68 -20.97 5.46
CA ALA A 50 -7.67 -20.51 4.48
C ALA A 50 -7.19 -19.30 3.64
N GLY A 51 -5.96 -18.82 3.81
CA GLY A 51 -5.35 -17.80 2.96
C GLY A 51 -4.86 -18.36 1.64
N SER A 52 -4.11 -17.56 0.90
CA SER A 52 -3.37 -18.00 -0.31
C SER A 52 -2.12 -18.78 0.13
N THR A 53 -2.37 -19.99 0.65
CA THR A 53 -1.34 -20.83 1.26
C THR A 53 -0.27 -21.24 0.25
N ARG A 54 0.98 -21.34 0.70
CA ARG A 54 2.12 -21.84 -0.08
C ARG A 54 1.98 -23.34 -0.27
N LEU A 55 2.58 -23.89 -1.32
CA LEU A 55 2.62 -25.33 -1.53
C LEU A 55 3.36 -26.02 -0.36
N HIS A 56 4.56 -25.53 -0.05
CA HIS A 56 5.34 -25.91 1.11
C HIS A 56 5.46 -24.73 2.07
N ASP A 57 5.19 -24.94 3.35
CA ASP A 57 5.31 -23.93 4.39
C ASP A 57 6.12 -24.49 5.56
N PRO A 58 7.43 -24.21 5.59
CA PRO A 58 8.32 -24.78 6.61
C PRO A 58 7.89 -24.45 8.05
N LEU A 59 7.24 -23.30 8.26
CA LEU A 59 6.76 -22.89 9.57
C LEU A 59 5.58 -23.78 10.03
N LEU A 60 4.60 -23.97 9.18
CA LEU A 60 3.44 -24.84 9.50
C LEU A 60 3.86 -26.29 9.65
N GLU A 61 4.80 -26.74 8.83
CA GLU A 61 5.33 -28.11 8.90
C GLU A 61 6.10 -28.32 10.21
N SER A 62 7.00 -27.42 10.59
CA SER A 62 7.78 -27.52 11.83
C SER A 62 6.94 -27.43 13.10
N LEU A 63 5.85 -26.66 13.06
CA LEU A 63 4.90 -26.51 14.17
C LEU A 63 3.79 -27.59 14.17
N HIS A 64 3.82 -28.53 13.23
CA HIS A 64 2.78 -29.56 13.04
C HIS A 64 1.38 -28.98 12.83
N LEU A 65 1.27 -27.79 12.19
CA LEU A 65 0.02 -27.06 11.95
C LEU A 65 -0.52 -27.24 10.52
N SER A 66 0.08 -28.10 9.70
CA SER A 66 -0.35 -28.34 8.31
C SER A 66 -1.82 -28.83 8.23
N TRP A 67 -2.35 -29.46 9.29
CA TRP A 67 -3.74 -29.88 9.37
C TRP A 67 -4.76 -28.72 9.24
N LEU A 68 -4.35 -27.48 9.54
CA LEU A 68 -5.18 -26.30 9.34
C LEU A 68 -5.64 -26.08 7.89
N ARG A 69 -4.96 -26.70 6.94
CA ARG A 69 -5.23 -26.59 5.49
C ARG A 69 -6.23 -27.62 4.97
N PHE A 70 -6.63 -28.59 5.78
CA PHE A 70 -7.40 -29.75 5.34
C PHE A 70 -8.57 -30.02 6.28
N GLY A 71 -9.65 -30.61 5.74
CA GLY A 71 -10.79 -31.11 6.51
C GLY A 71 -11.33 -30.08 7.51
N HIS A 72 -11.50 -30.49 8.77
CA HIS A 72 -12.02 -29.62 9.84
C HIS A 72 -11.09 -28.44 10.14
N GLY A 73 -9.77 -28.60 9.96
CA GLY A 73 -8.82 -27.51 10.13
C GLY A 73 -9.04 -26.37 9.15
N LEU A 74 -9.34 -26.68 7.89
CA LEU A 74 -9.68 -25.68 6.88
C LEU A 74 -11.00 -24.95 7.23
N VAL A 75 -11.98 -25.66 7.78
CA VAL A 75 -13.23 -25.04 8.24
C VAL A 75 -12.95 -24.06 9.38
N VAL A 76 -12.17 -24.47 10.39
CA VAL A 76 -11.76 -23.58 11.50
C VAL A 76 -11.02 -22.36 10.98
N SER A 77 -10.04 -22.57 10.10
CA SER A 77 -9.27 -21.48 9.48
C SER A 77 -10.16 -20.50 8.71
N SER A 78 -11.14 -21.02 7.96
CA SER A 78 -12.10 -20.21 7.22
C SER A 78 -13.01 -19.40 8.15
N VAL A 79 -13.50 -20.00 9.24
CA VAL A 79 -14.31 -19.30 10.25
C VAL A 79 -13.51 -18.20 10.92
N LEU A 80 -12.25 -18.43 11.28
CA LEU A 80 -11.37 -17.41 11.85
C LEU A 80 -11.12 -16.28 10.86
N LEU A 81 -10.82 -16.59 9.59
CA LEU A 81 -10.57 -15.61 8.55
C LEU A 81 -11.78 -14.71 8.33
N TRP A 82 -12.94 -15.28 8.04
CA TRP A 82 -14.16 -14.52 7.75
C TRP A 82 -14.73 -13.84 9.00
N GLY A 83 -14.63 -14.47 10.16
CA GLY A 83 -14.96 -13.88 11.45
C GLY A 83 -14.09 -12.65 11.73
N GLY A 84 -12.78 -12.74 11.44
CA GLY A 84 -11.85 -11.63 11.54
C GLY A 84 -12.19 -10.47 10.61
N VAL A 85 -12.56 -10.76 9.35
CA VAL A 85 -13.06 -9.75 8.40
C VAL A 85 -14.31 -9.06 8.94
N ALA A 86 -15.29 -9.82 9.43
CA ALA A 86 -16.52 -9.27 10.00
C ALA A 86 -16.24 -8.37 11.22
N VAL A 87 -15.36 -8.81 12.13
CA VAL A 87 -14.96 -8.04 13.32
C VAL A 87 -14.26 -6.73 12.92
N MET A 88 -13.36 -6.79 11.93
CA MET A 88 -12.68 -5.59 11.42
C MET A 88 -13.67 -4.62 10.76
N LEU A 89 -14.63 -5.13 9.99
CA LEU A 89 -15.68 -4.31 9.37
C LEU A 89 -16.56 -3.62 10.43
N VAL A 90 -16.99 -4.34 11.46
CA VAL A 90 -17.74 -3.75 12.59
C VAL A 90 -16.93 -2.68 13.28
N SER A 91 -15.63 -2.91 13.51
CA SER A 91 -14.71 -1.95 14.10
C SER A 91 -14.57 -0.69 13.23
N TRP A 92 -14.42 -0.86 11.92
CA TRP A 92 -14.34 0.24 10.96
C TRP A 92 -15.61 1.09 10.94
N LEU A 93 -16.79 0.46 10.97
CA LEU A 93 -18.07 1.17 11.08
C LEU A 93 -18.21 1.92 12.41
N TRP A 94 -17.73 1.31 13.52
CA TRP A 94 -17.73 1.97 14.82
C TRP A 94 -16.83 3.20 14.84
N LEU A 95 -15.62 3.11 14.28
CA LEU A 95 -14.73 4.27 14.09
C LEU A 95 -15.37 5.34 13.20
N GLY A 96 -16.11 4.94 12.17
CA GLY A 96 -16.82 5.86 11.29
C GLY A 96 -17.82 6.75 12.02
N ARG A 97 -18.51 6.23 13.03
CA ARG A 97 -19.40 7.05 13.88
C ARG A 97 -18.61 8.12 14.61
N ARG A 98 -17.40 7.81 15.13
CA ARG A 98 -16.53 8.80 15.78
C ARG A 98 -16.04 9.87 14.82
N VAL A 99 -15.79 9.50 13.58
CA VAL A 99 -15.40 10.44 12.51
C VAL A 99 -16.57 11.38 12.19
N VAL A 100 -17.79 10.87 12.05
CA VAL A 100 -19.00 11.65 11.77
C VAL A 100 -19.28 12.62 12.94
N ASP A 101 -19.16 12.16 14.18
CA ASP A 101 -19.32 12.97 15.39
C ASP A 101 -18.15 13.95 15.62
N ARG A 102 -17.15 13.98 14.72
CA ARG A 102 -15.95 14.81 14.79
C ARG A 102 -15.12 14.64 16.06
N SER A 103 -15.27 13.55 16.76
CA SER A 103 -14.47 13.21 17.94
C SER A 103 -13.14 12.58 17.57
N ALA A 104 -13.05 11.90 16.42
CA ALA A 104 -11.83 11.26 15.95
C ALA A 104 -10.81 12.27 15.39
N THR A 105 -9.53 12.04 15.68
CA THR A 105 -8.41 12.85 15.19
C THR A 105 -7.61 12.10 14.10
N GLU A 106 -6.83 12.85 13.30
CA GLU A 106 -5.90 12.21 12.34
C GLU A 106 -4.91 11.30 13.06
N TYR A 107 -4.44 11.68 14.25
CA TYR A 107 -3.52 10.87 15.05
C TYR A 107 -4.13 9.52 15.45
N THR A 108 -5.37 9.53 15.96
CA THR A 108 -6.05 8.28 16.36
C THR A 108 -6.30 7.36 15.18
N MET A 109 -6.57 7.90 13.98
CA MET A 109 -6.70 7.12 12.75
C MET A 109 -5.36 6.48 12.33
N VAL A 110 -4.28 7.25 12.37
CA VAL A 110 -2.93 6.72 12.05
C VAL A 110 -2.48 5.67 13.06
N ALA A 111 -2.69 5.90 14.36
CA ALA A 111 -2.38 4.93 15.41
C ALA A 111 -3.17 3.62 15.20
N THR A 112 -4.48 3.72 14.92
CA THR A 112 -5.32 2.56 14.61
C THR A 112 -4.82 1.80 13.39
N THR A 113 -4.35 2.51 12.34
CA THR A 113 -3.75 1.86 11.17
C THR A 113 -2.56 1.00 11.55
N GLY A 114 -1.65 1.50 12.40
CA GLY A 114 -0.52 0.74 12.91
C GLY A 114 -0.94 -0.52 13.68
N PHE A 115 -1.96 -0.40 14.54
CA PHE A 115 -2.50 -1.54 15.29
C PHE A 115 -3.08 -2.62 14.38
N TRP A 116 -3.88 -2.24 13.39
CA TRP A 116 -4.52 -3.22 12.48
C TRP A 116 -3.51 -3.85 11.53
N LEU A 117 -2.52 -3.07 11.12
CA LEU A 117 -1.49 -3.56 10.20
C LEU A 117 -0.53 -4.56 10.86
N ALA A 118 -0.18 -4.37 12.14
CA ALA A 118 0.85 -5.15 12.81
C ALA A 118 0.67 -6.68 12.68
N PRO A 119 -0.51 -7.29 12.99
CA PRO A 119 -0.71 -8.72 12.76
C PRO A 119 -0.65 -9.10 11.28
N LEU A 120 -1.23 -8.27 10.40
CA LEU A 120 -1.31 -8.56 8.96
C LEU A 120 0.05 -8.53 8.26
N LEU A 121 1.04 -7.82 8.82
CA LEU A 121 2.42 -7.88 8.31
C LEU A 121 3.00 -9.29 8.38
N LEU A 122 2.53 -10.11 9.31
CA LEU A 122 2.98 -11.50 9.49
C LEU A 122 2.08 -12.52 8.78
N SER A 123 0.96 -12.09 8.20
CA SER A 123 -0.01 -13.01 7.59
C SER A 123 0.55 -13.66 6.31
N VAL A 124 0.07 -14.87 6.02
CA VAL A 124 0.10 -15.39 4.65
C VAL A 124 -0.72 -14.45 3.76
N PRO A 125 -0.37 -14.22 2.47
CA PRO A 125 -1.20 -13.42 1.58
C PRO A 125 -2.65 -13.90 1.61
N VAL A 126 -3.61 -12.96 1.78
CA VAL A 126 -5.03 -13.31 1.89
C VAL A 126 -5.77 -12.95 0.59
N PHE A 127 -6.68 -13.80 0.18
CA PHE A 127 -7.63 -13.63 -0.94
C PHE A 127 -7.02 -13.62 -2.35
N SER A 128 -5.70 -13.59 -2.53
CA SER A 128 -5.06 -13.61 -3.86
C SER A 128 -3.71 -14.30 -3.83
N ARG A 129 -3.35 -14.94 -4.93
CA ARG A 129 -2.03 -15.53 -5.18
C ARG A 129 -1.12 -14.61 -6.02
N ASP A 130 -1.51 -13.37 -6.27
CA ASP A 130 -0.77 -12.42 -7.11
C ASP A 130 0.65 -12.17 -6.60
N THR A 131 0.84 -12.15 -5.28
CA THR A 131 2.16 -12.04 -4.64
C THR A 131 3.17 -13.04 -5.20
N TYR A 132 2.75 -14.28 -5.41
CA TYR A 132 3.61 -15.33 -5.94
C TYR A 132 3.91 -15.12 -7.43
N SER A 133 2.93 -14.61 -8.20
CA SER A 133 3.16 -14.20 -9.58
C SER A 133 4.15 -13.05 -9.67
N TYR A 134 4.09 -12.07 -8.75
CA TYR A 134 5.04 -10.95 -8.69
C TYR A 134 6.47 -11.46 -8.45
N LEU A 135 6.65 -12.38 -7.49
CA LEU A 135 7.96 -12.98 -7.21
C LEU A 135 8.47 -13.76 -8.42
N ALA A 136 7.63 -14.58 -9.05
CA ALA A 136 8.02 -15.35 -10.23
C ALA A 136 8.41 -14.45 -11.41
N GLN A 137 7.67 -13.36 -11.66
CA GLN A 137 8.01 -12.38 -12.70
C GLN A 137 9.30 -11.60 -12.38
N GLY A 138 9.53 -11.29 -11.09
CA GLY A 138 10.80 -10.72 -10.63
C GLY A 138 11.98 -11.65 -10.86
N ALA A 139 11.78 -12.96 -10.65
CA ALA A 139 12.78 -13.99 -10.92
C ALA A 139 13.08 -14.12 -12.42
N LEU A 140 12.07 -14.03 -13.30
CA LEU A 140 12.29 -13.99 -14.75
C LEU A 140 13.34 -12.92 -15.11
N LEU A 141 13.10 -11.67 -14.67
CA LEU A 141 14.02 -10.57 -14.99
C LEU A 141 15.38 -10.71 -14.29
N ARG A 142 15.43 -11.30 -13.09
CA ARG A 142 16.68 -11.61 -12.39
C ARG A 142 17.54 -12.60 -13.19
N ASP A 143 16.91 -13.62 -13.75
CA ASP A 143 17.55 -14.74 -14.41
C ASP A 143 17.77 -14.49 -15.93
N GLY A 144 17.56 -13.23 -16.38
CA GLY A 144 17.86 -12.77 -17.74
C GLY A 144 16.75 -13.00 -18.76
N LEU A 145 15.56 -13.37 -18.31
CA LEU A 145 14.37 -13.52 -19.15
C LEU A 145 13.53 -12.24 -19.14
N ASP A 146 12.86 -11.93 -20.25
CA ASP A 146 11.99 -10.77 -20.33
C ASP A 146 10.56 -11.14 -19.89
N PRO A 147 10.07 -10.65 -18.72
CA PRO A 147 8.74 -10.96 -18.21
C PRO A 147 7.60 -10.39 -19.08
N TYR A 148 7.89 -9.51 -20.04
CA TYR A 148 6.93 -9.01 -21.01
C TYR A 148 6.78 -9.90 -22.24
N ILE A 149 7.69 -10.85 -22.42
CA ILE A 149 7.70 -11.79 -23.56
C ILE A 149 7.33 -13.20 -23.12
N VAL A 150 7.84 -13.63 -21.93
CA VAL A 150 7.64 -15.00 -21.42
C VAL A 150 6.88 -15.00 -20.09
N GLY A 151 6.24 -16.13 -19.78
CA GLY A 151 5.53 -16.33 -18.52
C GLY A 151 6.36 -17.04 -17.46
N PRO A 152 5.90 -17.09 -16.19
CA PRO A 152 6.59 -17.79 -15.10
C PRO A 152 6.97 -19.23 -15.39
N ILE A 153 6.24 -19.93 -16.22
CA ILE A 153 6.49 -21.34 -16.60
C ILE A 153 7.84 -21.53 -17.31
N ASP A 154 8.36 -20.49 -17.95
CA ASP A 154 9.62 -20.52 -18.68
C ASP A 154 10.85 -20.42 -17.76
N ASN A 155 10.64 -20.22 -16.44
CA ASN A 155 11.68 -20.21 -15.41
C ASN A 155 11.31 -21.16 -14.26
N PRO A 156 11.41 -22.47 -14.42
CA PRO A 156 11.04 -23.45 -13.40
C PRO A 156 11.91 -23.33 -12.13
N ASN A 157 11.25 -22.98 -11.02
CA ASN A 157 11.87 -22.85 -9.70
C ASN A 157 10.78 -22.89 -8.61
N SER A 158 11.15 -22.89 -7.32
CA SER A 158 10.21 -23.00 -6.20
C SER A 158 9.21 -21.83 -6.09
N LEU A 159 9.45 -20.69 -6.75
CA LEU A 159 8.48 -19.60 -6.80
C LEU A 159 7.31 -19.96 -7.73
N LEU A 160 7.59 -20.66 -8.86
CA LEU A 160 6.58 -21.10 -9.82
C LEU A 160 5.52 -22.00 -9.17
N ASP A 161 5.92 -22.89 -8.26
CA ASP A 161 5.02 -23.85 -7.59
C ASP A 161 3.87 -23.15 -6.83
N ASN A 162 4.05 -21.88 -6.48
CA ASN A 162 3.09 -21.09 -5.73
C ASN A 162 2.24 -20.18 -6.62
N VAL A 163 2.59 -19.98 -7.88
CA VAL A 163 1.84 -19.17 -8.84
C VAL A 163 0.49 -19.83 -9.13
N SER A 164 -0.56 -19.03 -9.28
CA SER A 164 -1.86 -19.55 -9.73
C SER A 164 -1.72 -20.17 -11.13
N PRO A 165 -2.28 -21.35 -11.38
CA PRO A 165 -2.19 -22.01 -12.69
C PRO A 165 -2.60 -21.13 -13.87
N ILE A 166 -3.56 -20.22 -13.67
CA ILE A 166 -4.01 -19.28 -14.71
C ILE A 166 -2.98 -18.20 -15.05
N TRP A 167 -1.97 -17.98 -14.20
CA TRP A 167 -0.93 -16.95 -14.39
C TRP A 167 0.44 -17.52 -14.79
N THR A 168 0.59 -18.85 -14.88
CA THR A 168 1.89 -19.48 -15.16
C THR A 168 2.42 -19.15 -16.56
N THR A 169 1.51 -19.00 -17.54
CA THR A 169 1.84 -18.68 -18.94
C THR A 169 1.65 -17.20 -19.29
N THR A 170 1.18 -16.39 -18.34
CA THR A 170 0.83 -15.00 -18.59
C THR A 170 2.05 -14.09 -18.41
N THR A 171 2.31 -13.24 -19.41
CA THR A 171 3.33 -12.19 -19.34
C THR A 171 2.96 -11.12 -18.31
N ALA A 172 3.94 -10.34 -17.86
CA ALA A 172 3.73 -9.33 -16.82
C ALA A 172 2.81 -8.19 -17.30
N PRO A 173 1.65 -7.97 -16.64
CA PRO A 173 0.77 -6.84 -16.95
C PRO A 173 1.15 -5.56 -16.18
N TYR A 174 2.25 -5.58 -15.45
CA TYR A 174 2.70 -4.49 -14.56
C TYR A 174 3.76 -3.64 -15.23
N GLY A 175 3.87 -2.38 -14.78
CA GLY A 175 4.87 -1.47 -15.32
C GLY A 175 6.31 -1.79 -14.85
N PRO A 176 7.31 -1.20 -15.53
CA PRO A 176 8.72 -1.53 -15.31
C PRO A 176 9.20 -1.23 -13.88
N ALA A 177 8.73 -0.17 -13.24
CA ALA A 177 9.13 0.14 -11.87
C ALA A 177 8.70 -0.98 -10.89
N PHE A 178 7.53 -1.61 -11.08
CA PHE A 178 7.13 -2.71 -10.23
C PHE A 178 7.91 -3.99 -10.50
N ILE A 179 8.21 -4.28 -11.75
CA ILE A 179 9.05 -5.44 -12.11
C ILE A 179 10.47 -5.27 -11.54
N LEU A 180 11.00 -4.05 -11.52
CA LEU A 180 12.29 -3.77 -10.84
C LEU A 180 12.22 -3.99 -9.32
N VAL A 181 11.10 -3.62 -8.66
CA VAL A 181 10.88 -3.94 -7.24
C VAL A 181 10.84 -5.46 -7.03
N ALA A 182 10.11 -6.20 -7.86
CA ALA A 182 10.03 -7.66 -7.78
C ALA A 182 11.39 -8.32 -8.05
N LYS A 183 12.15 -7.84 -9.04
CA LYS A 183 13.54 -8.26 -9.29
C LYS A 183 14.43 -8.02 -8.07
N PHE A 184 14.39 -6.81 -7.50
CA PHE A 184 15.15 -6.48 -6.29
C PHE A 184 14.85 -7.47 -5.15
N VAL A 185 13.58 -7.75 -4.89
CA VAL A 185 13.18 -8.72 -3.87
C VAL A 185 13.79 -10.08 -4.13
N THR A 186 13.65 -10.63 -5.36
CA THR A 186 14.19 -11.95 -5.68
C THR A 186 15.73 -11.99 -5.75
N MET A 187 16.40 -10.88 -6.03
CA MET A 187 17.85 -10.78 -5.88
C MET A 187 18.31 -10.90 -4.43
N MET A 188 17.54 -10.36 -3.49
CA MET A 188 17.87 -10.37 -2.05
C MET A 188 17.59 -11.73 -1.39
N VAL A 189 16.53 -12.41 -1.81
CA VAL A 189 16.05 -13.63 -1.13
C VAL A 189 16.16 -14.91 -1.98
N GLY A 190 16.60 -14.81 -3.23
CA GLY A 190 16.61 -15.92 -4.17
C GLY A 190 15.20 -16.43 -4.46
N ASN A 191 15.01 -17.73 -4.33
CA ASN A 191 13.74 -18.42 -4.58
C ASN A 191 12.96 -18.74 -3.28
N ASP A 192 13.35 -18.13 -2.14
CA ASP A 192 12.60 -18.32 -0.89
C ASP A 192 11.29 -17.56 -0.89
N VAL A 193 10.18 -18.31 -0.91
CA VAL A 193 8.82 -17.77 -1.03
C VAL A 193 8.40 -16.99 0.22
N VAL A 194 8.86 -17.44 1.41
CA VAL A 194 8.47 -16.82 2.69
C VAL A 194 9.11 -15.46 2.82
N SER A 195 10.43 -15.41 2.73
CA SER A 195 11.20 -14.14 2.80
C SER A 195 10.83 -13.22 1.65
N GLY A 196 10.58 -13.76 0.44
CA GLY A 196 10.11 -13.00 -0.72
C GLY A 196 8.78 -12.30 -0.47
N THR A 197 7.81 -13.02 0.07
CA THR A 197 6.50 -12.45 0.43
C THR A 197 6.63 -11.34 1.49
N MET A 198 7.47 -11.58 2.51
CA MET A 198 7.70 -10.60 3.58
C MET A 198 8.39 -9.34 3.06
N LEU A 199 9.47 -9.50 2.29
CA LEU A 199 10.20 -8.37 1.74
C LEU A 199 9.35 -7.57 0.74
N LEU A 200 8.57 -8.27 -0.11
CA LEU A 200 7.65 -7.60 -1.04
C LEU A 200 6.59 -6.79 -0.28
N ARG A 201 6.04 -7.32 0.83
CA ARG A 201 5.10 -6.58 1.69
C ARG A 201 5.75 -5.33 2.29
N LEU A 202 7.02 -5.41 2.72
CA LEU A 202 7.76 -4.25 3.19
C LEU A 202 7.95 -3.20 2.09
N CYS A 203 8.15 -3.63 0.83
CA CYS A 203 8.21 -2.73 -0.32
C CYS A 203 6.87 -2.01 -0.61
N MET A 204 5.74 -2.51 -0.09
CA MET A 204 4.44 -1.81 -0.20
C MET A 204 4.24 -0.74 0.89
N LEU A 205 4.97 -0.80 2.01
CA LEU A 205 4.83 0.18 3.11
C LEU A 205 5.06 1.64 2.69
N PRO A 206 6.02 1.99 1.82
CA PRO A 206 6.15 3.35 1.32
C PRO A 206 4.87 3.87 0.68
N GLY A 207 4.12 3.04 -0.05
CA GLY A 207 2.82 3.39 -0.61
C GLY A 207 1.80 3.74 0.47
N LEU A 208 1.71 2.92 1.52
CA LEU A 208 0.83 3.20 2.66
C LEU A 208 1.21 4.50 3.37
N VAL A 209 2.51 4.73 3.61
CA VAL A 209 3.00 5.96 4.25
C VAL A 209 2.66 7.19 3.41
N MET A 210 2.86 7.11 2.09
CA MET A 210 2.46 8.18 1.16
C MET A 210 0.96 8.42 1.19
N LEU A 211 0.14 7.38 1.24
CA LEU A 211 -1.32 7.50 1.33
C LEU A 211 -1.75 8.16 2.65
N ILE A 212 -1.18 7.75 3.79
CA ILE A 212 -1.42 8.37 5.11
C ILE A 212 -1.03 9.86 5.09
N TRP A 213 0.08 10.21 4.45
CA TRP A 213 0.55 11.58 4.33
C TRP A 213 -0.34 12.42 3.40
N ALA A 214 -0.76 11.86 2.27
CA ALA A 214 -1.44 12.59 1.20
C ALA A 214 -2.95 12.75 1.44
N ALA A 215 -3.64 11.72 1.91
CA ALA A 215 -5.10 11.72 2.00
C ALA A 215 -5.67 12.89 2.83
N PRO A 216 -5.14 13.22 4.04
CA PRO A 216 -5.64 14.39 4.78
C PRO A 216 -5.33 15.72 4.08
N ARG A 217 -4.22 15.81 3.35
CA ARG A 217 -3.83 17.03 2.62
C ARG A 217 -4.76 17.31 1.45
N VAL A 218 -5.06 16.28 0.67
CA VAL A 218 -6.03 16.34 -0.43
C VAL A 218 -7.41 16.70 0.12
N ALA A 219 -7.85 16.04 1.19
CA ALA A 219 -9.13 16.32 1.83
C ALA A 219 -9.26 17.80 2.25
N ARG A 220 -8.26 18.32 2.95
CA ARG A 220 -8.25 19.74 3.38
C ARG A 220 -8.27 20.71 2.20
N HIS A 221 -7.64 20.36 1.08
CA HIS A 221 -7.65 21.21 -0.13
C HIS A 221 -9.07 21.36 -0.72
N VAL A 222 -9.90 20.32 -0.60
CA VAL A 222 -11.30 20.34 -1.05
C VAL A 222 -12.30 20.66 0.07
N GLY A 223 -11.84 21.15 1.22
CA GLY A 223 -12.68 21.52 2.36
C GLY A 223 -13.22 20.34 3.18
N ALA A 224 -12.68 19.13 2.99
CA ALA A 224 -13.09 17.93 3.71
C ALA A 224 -12.24 17.67 4.97
N ASN A 225 -12.73 16.77 5.85
CA ASN A 225 -12.08 16.42 7.10
C ASN A 225 -10.95 15.41 6.87
N GLY A 226 -9.76 15.68 7.41
CA GLY A 226 -8.58 14.80 7.25
C GLY A 226 -8.73 13.46 7.96
N ALA A 227 -9.37 13.39 9.13
CA ALA A 227 -9.65 12.12 9.81
C ALA A 227 -10.63 11.26 9.01
N ALA A 228 -11.64 11.87 8.36
CA ALA A 228 -12.55 11.18 7.47
C ALA A 228 -11.83 10.60 6.24
N ALA A 229 -10.88 11.35 5.67
CA ALA A 229 -10.07 10.86 4.56
C ALA A 229 -9.23 9.65 4.97
N LEU A 230 -8.60 9.67 6.15
CA LEU A 230 -7.85 8.52 6.67
C LEU A 230 -8.75 7.32 6.94
N TRP A 231 -9.94 7.54 7.51
CA TRP A 231 -10.90 6.48 7.75
C TRP A 231 -11.35 5.79 6.45
N ILE A 232 -11.66 6.58 5.40
CA ILE A 232 -12.15 6.04 4.12
C ILE A 232 -11.01 5.45 3.28
N CYS A 233 -9.88 6.15 3.16
CA CYS A 233 -8.83 5.80 2.19
C CYS A 233 -7.74 4.88 2.76
N VAL A 234 -7.54 4.87 4.09
CA VAL A 234 -6.45 4.12 4.73
C VAL A 234 -7.00 2.97 5.58
N LEU A 235 -7.91 3.29 6.53
CA LEU A 235 -8.49 2.30 7.44
C LEU A 235 -9.60 1.45 6.82
N ASN A 236 -9.99 1.72 5.58
CA ASN A 236 -10.92 0.86 4.86
C ASN A 236 -10.42 -0.59 4.90
N PRO A 237 -11.23 -1.55 5.37
CA PRO A 237 -10.83 -2.97 5.43
C PRO A 237 -10.30 -3.52 4.10
N LEU A 238 -10.84 -3.04 2.96
CA LEU A 238 -10.33 -3.40 1.65
C LEU A 238 -8.86 -2.99 1.47
N VAL A 239 -8.46 -1.80 1.93
CA VAL A 239 -7.07 -1.32 1.84
C VAL A 239 -6.17 -2.11 2.78
N ILE A 240 -6.56 -2.24 4.04
CA ILE A 240 -5.72 -2.91 5.06
C ILE A 240 -5.61 -4.41 4.80
N ILE A 241 -6.72 -5.09 4.54
CA ILE A 241 -6.73 -6.54 4.37
C ILE A 241 -6.23 -6.93 2.97
N HIS A 242 -6.78 -6.33 1.92
CA HIS A 242 -6.49 -6.75 0.56
C HIS A 242 -5.15 -6.19 0.06
N LEU A 243 -4.93 -4.87 0.15
CA LEU A 243 -3.70 -4.29 -0.39
C LEU A 243 -2.47 -4.61 0.46
N MET A 244 -2.59 -4.57 1.80
CA MET A 244 -1.46 -4.87 2.68
C MET A 244 -1.39 -6.34 3.09
N GLY A 245 -2.48 -6.93 3.55
CA GLY A 245 -2.55 -8.35 3.90
C GLY A 245 -2.38 -9.27 2.69
N GLY A 246 -2.96 -8.92 1.55
CA GLY A 246 -2.81 -9.62 0.26
C GLY A 246 -1.53 -9.30 -0.51
N VAL A 247 -0.78 -8.27 -0.10
CA VAL A 247 0.47 -7.81 -0.74
C VAL A 247 0.24 -7.43 -2.22
N HIS A 248 -0.66 -6.49 -2.46
CA HIS A 248 -0.96 -6.02 -3.81
C HIS A 248 -0.15 -4.76 -4.17
N ASN A 249 0.37 -4.72 -5.40
CA ASN A 249 1.17 -3.60 -5.91
C ASN A 249 0.37 -2.29 -6.02
N GLU A 250 -0.96 -2.36 -6.03
CA GLU A 250 -1.83 -1.21 -5.94
C GLU A 250 -1.58 -0.34 -4.71
N MET A 251 -1.08 -0.92 -3.61
CA MET A 251 -0.75 -0.11 -2.44
C MET A 251 0.34 0.92 -2.76
N LEU A 252 1.39 0.49 -3.46
CA LEU A 252 2.46 1.38 -3.90
C LEU A 252 1.94 2.38 -4.95
N MET A 253 1.19 1.91 -5.94
CA MET A 253 0.60 2.75 -6.99
C MET A 253 -0.32 3.84 -6.42
N VAL A 254 -1.27 3.46 -5.56
CA VAL A 254 -2.25 4.42 -4.98
C VAL A 254 -1.55 5.43 -4.06
N GLY A 255 -0.56 4.98 -3.28
CA GLY A 255 0.23 5.88 -2.44
C GLY A 255 0.97 6.94 -3.26
N LEU A 256 1.67 6.52 -4.32
CA LEU A 256 2.33 7.42 -5.26
C LEU A 256 1.35 8.38 -5.94
N MET A 257 0.22 7.86 -6.44
CA MET A 257 -0.81 8.65 -7.10
C MET A 257 -1.39 9.72 -6.15
N MET A 258 -1.74 9.36 -4.92
CA MET A 258 -2.27 10.31 -3.95
C MET A 258 -1.23 11.35 -3.53
N ALA A 259 0.05 10.96 -3.39
CA ALA A 259 1.14 11.89 -3.12
C ALA A 259 1.35 12.86 -4.30
N ALA A 260 1.25 12.37 -5.55
CA ALA A 260 1.32 13.18 -6.75
C ALA A 260 0.22 14.26 -6.79
N ILE A 261 -1.02 13.87 -6.48
CA ILE A 261 -2.18 14.78 -6.39
C ILE A 261 -1.96 15.81 -5.28
N ALA A 262 -1.53 15.38 -4.08
CA ALA A 262 -1.26 16.27 -2.96
C ALA A 262 -0.18 17.32 -3.27
N LEU A 263 0.91 16.93 -3.94
CA LEU A 263 1.95 17.86 -4.37
C LEU A 263 1.45 18.83 -5.44
N THR A 264 0.64 18.38 -6.37
CA THR A 264 0.04 19.24 -7.39
C THR A 264 -0.83 20.30 -6.74
N PHE A 265 -1.68 19.93 -5.78
CA PHE A 265 -2.48 20.89 -5.01
C PHE A 265 -1.64 21.84 -4.16
N ALA A 266 -0.50 21.36 -3.63
CA ALA A 266 0.46 22.17 -2.89
C ALA A 266 1.31 23.10 -3.78
N ASN A 267 0.96 23.27 -5.07
CA ASN A 267 1.69 24.08 -6.04
C ASN A 267 3.11 23.57 -6.40
N HIS A 268 3.30 22.27 -6.33
CA HIS A 268 4.49 21.57 -6.81
C HIS A 268 4.15 20.59 -7.96
N PRO A 269 3.53 21.08 -9.07
CA PRO A 269 3.01 20.21 -10.12
C PRO A 269 4.08 19.40 -10.84
N ALA A 270 5.31 19.91 -11.00
CA ALA A 270 6.41 19.15 -11.61
C ALA A 270 6.74 17.88 -10.79
N TRP A 271 6.87 17.99 -9.48
CA TRP A 271 7.03 16.83 -8.60
C TRP A 271 5.81 15.91 -8.62
N GLY A 272 4.61 16.50 -8.70
CA GLY A 272 3.38 15.72 -8.89
C GLY A 272 3.43 14.87 -10.16
N VAL A 273 3.79 15.47 -11.30
CA VAL A 273 3.91 14.75 -12.58
C VAL A 273 5.03 13.71 -12.55
N SER A 274 6.13 13.96 -11.86
CA SER A 274 7.20 12.96 -11.69
C SER A 274 6.69 11.74 -10.90
N LEU A 275 5.97 11.95 -9.79
CA LEU A 275 5.41 10.84 -9.00
C LEU A 275 4.31 10.07 -9.73
N ILE A 276 3.47 10.74 -10.52
CA ILE A 276 2.43 10.03 -11.28
C ILE A 276 3.06 9.20 -12.40
N ALA A 277 4.18 9.63 -13.01
CA ALA A 277 4.92 8.84 -13.98
C ALA A 277 5.45 7.55 -13.34
N ILE A 278 6.01 7.64 -12.12
CA ILE A 278 6.45 6.47 -11.35
C ILE A 278 5.25 5.57 -10.99
N ALA A 279 4.12 6.15 -10.58
CA ALA A 279 2.90 5.38 -10.28
C ALA A 279 2.38 4.61 -11.51
N VAL A 280 2.41 5.22 -12.69
CA VAL A 280 2.08 4.57 -13.97
C VAL A 280 3.08 3.47 -14.31
N ALA A 281 4.36 3.67 -14.00
CA ALA A 281 5.38 2.65 -14.15
C ALA A 281 5.28 1.51 -13.12
N VAL A 282 4.50 1.67 -12.05
CA VAL A 282 4.04 0.56 -11.19
C VAL A 282 2.83 -0.13 -11.84
N LYS A 283 1.80 0.64 -12.18
CA LYS A 283 0.58 0.14 -12.83
C LYS A 283 -0.09 1.25 -13.64
N ALA A 284 -0.36 0.97 -14.92
CA ALA A 284 -0.85 1.94 -15.90
C ALA A 284 -2.13 2.67 -15.49
N THR A 285 -2.98 2.04 -14.66
CA THR A 285 -4.24 2.62 -14.16
C THR A 285 -4.07 3.92 -13.38
N ALA A 286 -2.88 4.19 -12.80
CA ALA A 286 -2.58 5.47 -12.15
C ALA A 286 -2.67 6.67 -13.11
N GLY A 287 -2.49 6.45 -14.41
CA GLY A 287 -2.54 7.49 -15.44
C GLY A 287 -3.88 8.23 -15.52
N ILE A 288 -4.95 7.65 -14.97
CA ILE A 288 -6.28 8.30 -14.90
C ILE A 288 -6.24 9.65 -14.16
N ALA A 289 -5.30 9.85 -13.24
CA ALA A 289 -5.18 11.10 -12.49
C ALA A 289 -4.52 12.22 -13.31
N LEU A 290 -3.70 11.89 -14.31
CA LEU A 290 -2.86 12.86 -15.03
C LEU A 290 -3.65 13.99 -15.70
N PRO A 291 -4.75 13.76 -16.44
CA PRO A 291 -5.53 14.84 -17.05
C PRO A 291 -6.05 15.85 -16.02
N PHE A 292 -6.49 15.38 -14.86
CA PHE A 292 -6.97 16.25 -13.77
C PHE A 292 -5.82 17.06 -13.15
N MET A 293 -4.64 16.47 -13.01
CA MET A 293 -3.45 17.16 -12.51
C MET A 293 -2.98 18.24 -13.49
N VAL A 294 -3.01 17.98 -14.80
CA VAL A 294 -2.73 18.97 -15.85
C VAL A 294 -3.73 20.15 -15.75
N TRP A 295 -5.02 19.86 -15.56
CA TRP A 295 -6.04 20.87 -15.36
C TRP A 295 -5.75 21.76 -14.12
N VAL A 296 -5.40 21.16 -13.00
CA VAL A 296 -5.01 21.90 -11.78
C VAL A 296 -3.80 22.77 -12.05
N TRP A 297 -2.77 22.25 -12.72
CA TRP A 297 -1.57 23.01 -13.07
C TRP A 297 -1.87 24.17 -13.99
N MET A 298 -2.70 23.96 -15.02
CA MET A 298 -3.21 25.03 -15.88
C MET A 298 -3.84 26.17 -15.04
N ARG A 299 -4.75 25.84 -14.10
CA ARG A 299 -5.40 26.83 -13.24
C ARG A 299 -4.40 27.60 -12.37
N GLN A 300 -3.36 26.92 -11.86
CA GLN A 300 -2.27 27.57 -11.13
C GLN A 300 -1.45 28.55 -12.00
N LEU A 301 -1.18 28.18 -13.26
CA LEU A 301 -0.51 29.08 -14.21
C LEU A 301 -1.34 30.31 -14.54
N GLN A 302 -2.64 30.14 -14.73
CA GLN A 302 -3.56 31.29 -14.93
C GLN A 302 -3.51 32.26 -13.75
N GLN A 303 -3.58 31.75 -12.53
CA GLN A 303 -3.61 32.58 -11.33
C GLN A 303 -2.28 33.27 -11.04
N ARG A 304 -1.15 32.54 -11.16
CA ARG A 304 0.18 33.02 -10.78
C ARG A 304 0.89 33.80 -11.86
N ARG A 305 0.76 33.35 -13.12
CA ARG A 305 1.46 33.97 -14.27
C ARG A 305 0.53 34.80 -15.14
N LYS A 306 -0.76 34.91 -14.76
CA LYS A 306 -1.80 35.64 -15.50
C LYS A 306 -1.89 35.25 -16.98
N LEU A 307 -1.57 33.99 -17.28
CA LEU A 307 -1.67 33.45 -18.64
C LEU A 307 -3.15 33.28 -19.04
N GLY A 308 -3.44 33.50 -20.31
CA GLY A 308 -4.74 33.14 -20.89
C GLY A 308 -5.00 31.62 -20.83
N PRO A 309 -6.26 31.18 -21.01
CA PRO A 309 -6.61 29.75 -20.89
C PRO A 309 -5.81 28.84 -21.81
N VAL A 310 -5.71 29.18 -23.10
CA VAL A 310 -5.00 28.37 -24.09
C VAL A 310 -3.51 28.27 -23.83
N PRO A 311 -2.73 29.38 -23.65
CA PRO A 311 -1.31 29.25 -23.35
C PRO A 311 -1.04 28.59 -21.98
N ALA A 312 -1.90 28.75 -20.99
CA ALA A 312 -1.76 28.04 -19.71
C ALA A 312 -1.94 26.51 -19.86
N PHE A 313 -2.95 26.09 -20.64
CA PHE A 313 -3.22 24.68 -20.90
C PHE A 313 -2.10 24.05 -21.71
N SER A 314 -1.68 24.67 -22.83
CA SER A 314 -0.60 24.14 -23.64
C SER A 314 0.72 24.04 -22.89
N THR A 315 1.05 25.05 -22.05
CA THR A 315 2.25 25.01 -21.20
C THR A 315 2.18 23.87 -20.19
N ALA A 316 1.05 23.72 -19.46
CA ALA A 316 0.89 22.64 -18.48
C ALA A 316 0.97 21.26 -19.14
N THR A 317 0.33 21.08 -20.29
CA THR A 317 0.33 19.81 -21.04
C THR A 317 1.73 19.48 -21.56
N ALA A 318 2.40 20.44 -22.22
CA ALA A 318 3.75 20.22 -22.75
C ALA A 318 4.76 19.91 -21.64
N ALA A 319 4.73 20.68 -20.54
CA ALA A 319 5.60 20.42 -19.39
C ALA A 319 5.32 19.04 -18.76
N SER A 320 4.04 18.66 -18.62
CA SER A 320 3.66 17.36 -18.10
C SER A 320 4.13 16.23 -19.02
N ALA A 321 3.97 16.36 -20.34
CA ALA A 321 4.42 15.36 -21.30
C ALA A 321 5.94 15.17 -21.25
N VAL A 322 6.71 16.27 -21.19
CA VAL A 322 8.17 16.20 -21.10
C VAL A 322 8.62 15.55 -19.79
N ILE A 323 8.11 15.99 -18.64
CA ILE A 323 8.47 15.43 -17.33
C ILE A 323 8.09 13.96 -17.26
N PHE A 324 6.86 13.62 -17.67
CA PHE A 324 6.40 12.23 -17.67
C PHE A 324 7.28 11.37 -18.58
N GLY A 325 7.54 11.81 -19.81
CA GLY A 325 8.36 11.07 -20.77
C GLY A 325 9.78 10.83 -20.28
N VAL A 326 10.43 11.86 -19.71
CA VAL A 326 11.79 11.73 -19.15
C VAL A 326 11.81 10.77 -17.96
N VAL A 327 10.89 10.92 -17.00
CA VAL A 327 10.85 10.04 -15.81
C VAL A 327 10.53 8.59 -16.20
N PHE A 328 9.58 8.39 -17.12
CA PHE A 328 9.18 7.04 -17.54
C PHE A 328 10.27 6.36 -18.40
N ALA A 329 11.03 7.11 -19.18
CA ALA A 329 12.10 6.55 -20.03
C ALA A 329 13.33 6.08 -19.24
N VAL A 330 13.51 6.54 -18.00
CA VAL A 330 14.61 6.14 -17.12
C VAL A 330 14.28 4.85 -16.33
N LEU A 331 13.03 4.49 -16.25
CA LEU A 331 12.52 3.30 -15.52
C LEU A 331 12.46 2.08 -16.42
#